data_3146a98eb49470a1d492c2cc55c1832d
#
_entry.id   3146a98eb49470a1d492c2cc55c1832d
#
_cell.length_a   1.000
_cell.length_b   1.000
_cell.length_c   1.000
_cell.angle_alpha   90.00
_cell.angle_beta   90.00
_cell.angle_gamma   90.00
#
_symmetry.space_group_name_H-M   'P 1'
#
loop_
_entity.id
_entity.type
_entity.pdbx_description
1 polymer ?
#
loop_
_entity_poly.entity_id
_entity_poly.type
_entity_poly.pdbx_seq_one_letter_code
_entity_poly.pdbx_strand_id
1 'polypeptide(L)'
;GEENWRYDPQVSEDTIPYTAACRGVTYYEVPEDPSSDAGQPTGQSQSTAANESQGDDEGQAPDSEISQSQVAATSNDDQSCQARIISGTLDGRLIEVDAATGEPCTGFGDNGQVDIKRNMGETPEGYVSINSAPVVVRNVLVTGHQVLDGQRRYPPSGVIKGYDVVTGELLWAWDAGRPDQSEPLTG
;
A
#
# COMPACT_ATOMS: atom_id res chain seq x y z
N GLY A 1 27.70 -11.29 4.96
CA GLY A 1 27.21 -9.92 5.16
C GLY A 1 26.92 -9.69 6.63
N GLU A 2 27.00 -8.45 7.06
CA GLU A 2 26.52 -8.07 8.39
C GLU A 2 25.00 -7.94 8.36
N GLU A 3 24.33 -8.35 9.46
CA GLU A 3 22.89 -8.14 9.64
C GLU A 3 22.70 -6.66 10.05
N ASN A 4 21.96 -5.87 9.24
CA ASN A 4 21.67 -4.48 9.56
C ASN A 4 20.50 -4.35 10.54
N TRP A 5 19.47 -5.14 10.34
CA TRP A 5 18.29 -5.19 11.19
C TRP A 5 17.56 -6.52 11.02
N ARG A 6 16.63 -6.79 11.91
CA ARG A 6 15.73 -7.95 11.86
C ARG A 6 14.34 -7.52 12.30
N TYR A 7 13.34 -7.95 11.57
CA TYR A 7 11.92 -7.80 11.91
C TYR A 7 11.28 -9.16 12.11
N ASP A 8 10.56 -9.33 13.24
CA ASP A 8 9.78 -10.52 13.53
C ASP A 8 8.28 -10.20 13.50
N PRO A 9 7.53 -10.68 12.50
CA PRO A 9 6.10 -10.44 12.38
C PRO A 9 5.25 -11.17 13.43
N GLN A 10 5.84 -11.98 14.30
CA GLN A 10 5.19 -12.74 15.35
C GLN A 10 3.99 -13.58 14.85
N VAL A 11 4.22 -14.31 13.76
CA VAL A 11 3.23 -15.25 13.24
C VAL A 11 3.16 -16.45 14.14
N SER A 12 1.95 -16.78 14.66
CA SER A 12 1.74 -17.97 15.46
C SER A 12 1.93 -19.25 14.65
N GLU A 13 2.58 -20.25 15.22
CA GLU A 13 2.73 -21.57 14.58
C GLU A 13 1.38 -22.23 14.28
N ASP A 14 0.37 -21.97 15.09
CA ASP A 14 -0.99 -22.49 14.92
C ASP A 14 -1.69 -21.94 13.64
N THR A 15 -1.21 -20.84 13.10
CA THR A 15 -1.74 -20.22 11.88
C THR A 15 -1.11 -20.73 10.59
N ILE A 16 -0.07 -21.57 10.68
CA ILE A 16 0.66 -22.09 9.53
C ILE A 16 -0.09 -23.29 8.94
N PRO A 17 -0.69 -23.16 7.72
CA PRO A 17 -1.62 -24.19 7.23
C PRO A 17 -0.94 -25.51 6.85
N TYR A 18 0.29 -25.48 6.33
CA TYR A 18 1.03 -26.66 5.87
C TYR A 18 2.47 -26.63 6.34
N THR A 19 3.26 -25.71 5.80
CA THR A 19 4.67 -25.50 6.17
C THR A 19 4.96 -24.00 6.12
N ALA A 20 5.89 -23.56 6.95
CA ALA A 20 6.37 -22.19 6.90
C ALA A 20 7.04 -21.93 5.53
N ALA A 21 6.37 -21.19 4.66
CA ALA A 21 6.87 -20.83 3.35
C ALA A 21 6.68 -19.33 3.10
N CYS A 22 7.77 -18.59 3.09
CA CYS A 22 7.83 -17.22 2.58
C CYS A 22 8.66 -17.24 1.30
N ARG A 23 8.08 -16.80 0.16
CA ARG A 23 8.72 -16.86 -1.15
C ARG A 23 9.40 -15.56 -1.57
N GLY A 24 9.35 -14.55 -0.76
CA GLY A 24 10.01 -13.30 -1.04
C GLY A 24 9.30 -12.09 -0.45
N VAL A 25 9.95 -10.97 -0.61
CA VAL A 25 9.47 -9.64 -0.21
C VAL A 25 9.52 -8.72 -1.42
N THR A 26 8.82 -7.60 -1.34
CA THR A 26 8.83 -6.55 -2.35
C THR A 26 9.52 -5.33 -1.78
N TYR A 27 10.43 -4.74 -2.56
CA TYR A 27 10.99 -3.44 -2.28
C TYR A 27 10.21 -2.37 -3.05
N TYR A 28 9.91 -1.26 -2.39
CA TYR A 28 9.25 -0.12 -3.01
C TYR A 28 9.84 1.18 -2.49
N GLU A 29 10.04 2.12 -3.39
CA GLU A 29 10.45 3.50 -3.10
C GLU A 29 9.30 4.43 -3.42
N VAL A 30 8.88 5.25 -2.46
CA VAL A 30 7.83 6.24 -2.66
C VAL A 30 8.39 7.34 -3.57
N PRO A 31 7.79 7.64 -4.73
CA PRO A 31 8.24 8.72 -5.58
C PRO A 31 8.20 10.07 -4.85
N GLU A 32 9.25 10.87 -4.96
CA GLU A 32 9.33 12.21 -4.36
C GLU A 32 8.25 13.16 -4.91
N ASP A 33 7.79 12.92 -6.15
CA ASP A 33 6.68 13.64 -6.78
C ASP A 33 5.65 12.63 -7.32
N PRO A 34 4.47 12.51 -6.68
CA PRO A 34 3.43 11.60 -7.14
C PRO A 34 2.91 11.92 -8.55
N SER A 35 3.24 13.09 -9.12
CA SER A 35 2.90 13.43 -10.50
C SER A 35 3.92 12.91 -11.53
N SER A 36 5.08 12.44 -11.12
CA SER A 36 6.15 12.02 -12.02
C SER A 36 5.94 10.64 -12.67
N ASP A 37 5.01 9.83 -12.16
CA ASP A 37 4.72 8.48 -12.69
C ASP A 37 3.55 8.43 -13.70
N ALA A 38 2.98 9.58 -14.07
CA ALA A 38 2.07 9.65 -15.21
C ALA A 38 2.90 9.59 -16.50
N GLY A 39 3.17 8.36 -16.98
CA GLY A 39 3.98 8.02 -18.14
C GLY A 39 3.98 9.06 -19.23
N GLN A 40 5.12 9.73 -19.40
CA GLN A 40 5.36 10.68 -20.46
C GLN A 40 5.49 9.92 -21.78
N PRO A 41 4.58 10.11 -22.75
CA PRO A 41 4.83 9.60 -24.10
C PRO A 41 5.97 10.41 -24.70
N THR A 42 7.06 9.74 -25.00
CA THR A 42 8.15 10.30 -25.78
C THR A 42 7.66 10.62 -27.19
N GLY A 43 7.28 11.87 -27.41
CA GLY A 43 6.90 12.40 -28.71
C GLY A 43 7.35 13.85 -28.79
N GLN A 44 8.55 14.08 -29.34
CA GLN A 44 9.03 15.41 -29.70
C GLN A 44 8.13 16.02 -30.76
N SER A 45 7.64 17.22 -30.50
CA SER A 45 7.38 18.20 -31.56
C SER A 45 7.51 19.61 -31.00
N GLN A 46 8.57 20.26 -31.39
CA GLN A 46 8.78 21.71 -31.25
C GLN A 46 7.78 22.46 -32.12
N SER A 47 7.10 23.43 -31.56
CA SER A 47 6.66 24.58 -32.34
C SER A 47 6.67 25.84 -31.49
N THR A 48 7.55 26.73 -31.84
CA THR A 48 7.67 28.12 -31.42
C THR A 48 6.49 28.94 -31.93
N ALA A 49 5.86 29.73 -31.08
CA ALA A 49 5.26 31.02 -31.49
C ALA A 49 5.07 31.91 -30.25
N ALA A 50 5.73 33.03 -30.28
CA ALA A 50 5.57 34.16 -29.39
C ALA A 50 4.22 34.86 -29.63
N ASN A 51 3.60 35.41 -28.62
CA ASN A 51 2.96 36.71 -28.72
C ASN A 51 2.79 37.39 -27.35
N GLU A 52 3.25 38.63 -27.30
CA GLU A 52 3.12 39.60 -26.23
C GLU A 52 1.69 40.16 -26.18
N SER A 53 1.18 40.50 -25.00
CA SER A 53 0.37 41.69 -24.79
C SER A 53 0.26 42.02 -23.27
N GLN A 54 0.62 43.25 -23.00
CA GLN A 54 0.51 44.00 -21.77
C GLN A 54 -0.96 44.33 -21.43
N GLY A 55 -1.24 44.50 -20.10
CA GLY A 55 -2.47 45.10 -19.59
C GLY A 55 -2.35 45.36 -18.10
N ASP A 56 -2.04 46.62 -17.74
CA ASP A 56 -2.03 47.18 -16.40
C ASP A 56 -3.47 47.28 -15.84
N ASP A 57 -3.70 46.96 -14.57
CA ASP A 57 -4.71 47.65 -13.78
C ASP A 57 -4.37 47.55 -12.25
N GLU A 58 -4.33 48.72 -11.65
CA GLU A 58 -4.09 48.95 -10.22
C GLU A 58 -5.38 48.75 -9.42
N GLY A 59 -5.32 47.97 -8.31
CA GLY A 59 -6.43 47.82 -7.39
C GLY A 59 -5.96 47.50 -5.97
N GLN A 60 -6.08 48.47 -5.14
CA GLN A 60 -5.70 48.70 -3.74
C GLN A 60 -6.17 47.62 -2.75
N ALA A 61 -5.31 47.32 -1.77
CA ALA A 61 -5.53 46.44 -0.62
C ALA A 61 -6.65 46.90 0.33
N PRO A 62 -7.12 45.98 1.20
CA PRO A 62 -6.91 46.27 2.62
C PRO A 62 -6.31 45.10 3.42
N ASP A 63 -5.53 45.51 4.42
CA ASP A 63 -4.97 44.75 5.50
C ASP A 63 -5.94 43.74 6.14
N SER A 64 -5.50 42.50 6.28
CA SER A 64 -6.05 41.60 7.28
C SER A 64 -4.88 40.84 7.90
N GLU A 65 -4.62 41.13 9.15
CA GLU A 65 -3.69 40.46 10.02
C GLU A 65 -3.97 38.95 10.04
N ILE A 66 -3.09 38.18 9.44
CA ILE A 66 -3.11 36.73 9.56
C ILE A 66 -2.33 36.39 10.83
N SER A 67 -3.08 36.03 11.87
CA SER A 67 -2.58 35.36 13.06
C SER A 67 -1.57 34.27 12.65
N GLN A 68 -0.40 34.38 13.23
CA GLN A 68 0.60 33.31 13.22
C GLN A 68 0.05 32.12 14.00
N SER A 69 -0.70 31.26 13.33
CA SER A 69 -0.97 29.93 13.85
C SER A 69 0.35 29.15 13.80
N GLN A 70 0.76 28.72 14.96
CA GLN A 70 1.91 27.89 15.23
C GLN A 70 1.95 26.72 14.23
N VAL A 71 2.95 26.73 13.37
CA VAL A 71 3.35 25.54 12.61
C VAL A 71 3.83 24.56 13.68
N ALA A 72 2.98 23.61 14.02
CA ALA A 72 3.40 22.45 14.79
C ALA A 72 4.59 21.85 14.04
N ALA A 73 5.68 21.66 14.75
CA ALA A 73 6.85 20.98 14.24
C ALA A 73 6.40 19.67 13.62
N THR A 74 6.49 19.56 12.29
CA THR A 74 6.44 18.28 11.60
C THR A 74 7.65 17.52 12.09
N SER A 75 7.39 16.57 12.94
CA SER A 75 8.34 15.58 13.43
C SER A 75 9.01 14.92 12.22
N ASN A 76 10.25 14.46 12.42
CA ASN A 76 11.09 13.74 11.46
C ASN A 76 10.47 12.43 10.92
N ASP A 77 9.19 12.25 11.04
CA ASP A 77 8.38 11.12 10.58
C ASP A 77 8.20 11.09 9.06
N ASP A 78 8.43 12.22 8.38
CA ASP A 78 8.19 12.35 6.94
C ASP A 78 9.31 11.74 6.07
N GLN A 79 10.45 11.36 6.67
CA GLN A 79 11.54 10.65 5.97
C GLN A 79 11.58 9.14 6.28
N SER A 80 10.88 8.69 7.29
CA SER A 80 10.74 7.26 7.56
C SER A 80 9.83 6.63 6.51
N CYS A 81 10.21 5.44 6.04
CA CYS A 81 9.42 4.69 5.07
C CYS A 81 9.34 5.28 3.65
N GLN A 82 10.29 6.11 3.24
CA GLN A 82 10.44 6.46 1.83
C GLN A 82 10.82 5.22 1.00
N ALA A 83 11.69 4.37 1.53
CA ALA A 83 12.01 3.05 1.00
C ALA A 83 11.42 1.97 1.93
N ARG A 84 10.67 1.03 1.37
CA ARG A 84 9.87 0.05 2.11
C ARG A 84 10.19 -1.37 1.70
N ILE A 85 10.18 -2.27 2.67
CA ILE A 85 10.13 -3.71 2.44
C ILE A 85 8.72 -4.18 2.77
N ILE A 86 8.05 -4.80 1.81
CA ILE A 86 6.67 -5.25 1.91
C ILE A 86 6.65 -6.77 1.90
N SER A 87 6.00 -7.38 2.87
CA SER A 87 5.89 -8.82 3.00
C SER A 87 4.46 -9.26 3.30
N GLY A 88 4.08 -10.41 2.76
CA GLY A 88 2.90 -11.14 3.23
C GLY A 88 3.26 -12.14 4.32
N THR A 89 2.32 -12.39 5.22
CA THR A 89 2.48 -13.37 6.31
C THR A 89 1.54 -14.55 6.17
N LEU A 90 1.87 -15.64 6.87
CA LEU A 90 1.07 -16.86 6.82
C LEU A 90 -0.24 -16.77 7.63
N ASP A 91 -0.38 -15.76 8.47
CA ASP A 91 -1.64 -15.44 9.18
C ASP A 91 -2.51 -14.42 8.44
N GLY A 92 -2.14 -14.08 7.19
CA GLY A 92 -2.94 -13.24 6.30
C GLY A 92 -2.82 -11.74 6.55
N ARG A 93 -1.64 -11.27 6.95
CA ARG A 93 -1.33 -9.83 7.04
C ARG A 93 -0.37 -9.41 5.93
N LEU A 94 -0.53 -8.22 5.42
CA LEU A 94 0.51 -7.45 4.72
C LEU A 94 1.25 -6.63 5.76
N ILE A 95 2.57 -6.59 5.66
CA ILE A 95 3.44 -5.85 6.58
C ILE A 95 4.34 -4.96 5.75
N GLU A 96 4.53 -3.73 6.20
CA GLU A 96 5.52 -2.80 5.68
C GLU A 96 6.47 -2.33 6.76
N VAL A 97 7.76 -2.40 6.45
CA VAL A 97 8.82 -1.87 7.28
C VAL A 97 9.74 -0.97 6.46
N ASP A 98 10.32 0.00 7.12
CA ASP A 98 11.35 0.86 6.54
C ASP A 98 12.57 0.02 6.12
N ALA A 99 13.03 0.21 4.89
CA ALA A 99 14.09 -0.62 4.31
C ALA A 99 15.45 -0.41 4.98
N ALA A 100 15.70 0.75 5.58
CA ALA A 100 16.96 1.07 6.22
C ALA A 100 17.01 0.62 7.69
N THR A 101 15.88 0.72 8.40
CA THR A 101 15.82 0.52 9.85
C THR A 101 15.12 -0.76 10.29
N GLY A 102 14.21 -1.30 9.46
CA GLY A 102 13.33 -2.41 9.81
C GLY A 102 12.18 -2.03 10.74
N GLU A 103 12.00 -0.73 11.05
CA GLU A 103 10.88 -0.23 11.84
C GLU A 103 9.57 -0.29 11.05
N PRO A 104 8.41 -0.55 11.69
CA PRO A 104 7.13 -0.54 10.99
C PRO A 104 6.81 0.81 10.36
N CYS A 105 6.28 0.80 9.15
CA CYS A 105 5.76 1.98 8.46
C CYS A 105 4.39 2.34 9.03
N THR A 106 4.35 3.13 10.10
CA THR A 106 3.14 3.40 10.90
C THR A 106 2.00 4.03 10.12
N GLY A 107 2.29 4.68 8.99
CA GLY A 107 1.28 5.22 8.07
C GLY A 107 0.56 4.17 7.22
N PHE A 108 1.05 2.92 7.18
CA PHE A 108 0.43 1.84 6.44
C PHE A 108 -0.52 1.04 7.33
N GLY A 109 -1.81 1.09 7.04
CA GLY A 109 -2.85 0.36 7.75
C GLY A 109 -2.88 0.62 9.27
N ASP A 110 -2.81 -0.44 10.04
CA ASP A 110 -2.73 -0.38 11.50
C ASP A 110 -1.28 -0.63 11.94
N ASN A 111 -0.56 0.45 12.17
CA ASN A 111 0.83 0.41 12.63
C ASN A 111 1.76 -0.47 11.75
N GLY A 112 1.74 -0.23 10.44
CA GLY A 112 2.55 -0.95 9.46
C GLY A 112 1.95 -2.26 8.97
N GLN A 113 0.66 -2.52 9.22
CA GLN A 113 0.04 -3.79 8.91
C GLN A 113 -1.39 -3.63 8.36
N VAL A 114 -1.76 -4.52 7.44
CA VAL A 114 -3.12 -4.66 6.93
C VAL A 114 -3.54 -6.13 7.03
N ASP A 115 -4.64 -6.40 7.72
CA ASP A 115 -5.27 -7.73 7.71
C ASP A 115 -6.11 -7.88 6.43
N ILE A 116 -5.65 -8.77 5.53
CA ILE A 116 -6.34 -9.00 4.26
C ILE A 116 -7.66 -9.77 4.40
N LYS A 117 -7.93 -10.38 5.57
CA LYS A 117 -9.14 -11.13 5.84
C LYS A 117 -10.37 -10.24 6.04
N ARG A 118 -10.17 -8.93 6.23
CA ARG A 118 -11.28 -7.97 6.33
C ARG A 118 -12.22 -8.09 5.14
N ASN A 119 -13.52 -8.16 5.41
CA ASN A 119 -14.61 -8.32 4.43
C ASN A 119 -14.59 -9.65 3.65
N MET A 120 -13.95 -10.69 4.18
CA MET A 120 -13.99 -12.03 3.60
C MET A 120 -14.97 -12.97 4.31
N GLY A 121 -15.75 -12.46 5.27
CA GLY A 121 -16.63 -13.24 6.12
C GLY A 121 -15.88 -14.03 7.19
N GLU A 122 -16.43 -15.17 7.60
CA GLU A 122 -15.79 -16.03 8.60
C GLU A 122 -14.53 -16.67 8.01
N THR A 123 -13.37 -16.24 8.48
CA THR A 123 -12.06 -16.81 8.12
C THR A 123 -11.44 -17.47 9.32
N PRO A 124 -11.57 -18.79 9.48
CA PRO A 124 -10.93 -19.50 10.57
C PRO A 124 -9.41 -19.32 10.53
N GLU A 125 -8.79 -19.43 11.68
CA GLU A 125 -7.35 -19.35 11.82
C GLU A 125 -6.63 -20.37 10.93
N GLY A 126 -5.55 -19.94 10.26
CA GLY A 126 -4.80 -20.77 9.31
C GLY A 126 -5.45 -20.95 7.93
N TYR A 127 -6.66 -20.44 7.68
CA TYR A 127 -7.33 -20.63 6.40
C TYR A 127 -6.89 -19.68 5.29
N VAL A 128 -6.39 -18.51 5.65
CA VAL A 128 -5.93 -17.49 4.69
C VAL A 128 -4.49 -17.14 4.98
N SER A 129 -3.61 -17.31 4.00
CA SER A 129 -2.18 -17.04 4.13
C SER A 129 -1.62 -16.38 2.88
N ILE A 130 -0.64 -15.48 3.05
CA ILE A 130 0.10 -14.87 1.95
C ILE A 130 1.49 -15.50 1.93
N ASN A 131 1.76 -16.33 0.95
CA ASN A 131 3.02 -17.05 0.82
C ASN A 131 3.86 -16.61 -0.39
N SER A 132 3.41 -15.60 -1.13
CA SER A 132 4.12 -15.02 -2.27
C SER A 132 4.34 -13.53 -2.06
N ALA A 133 5.43 -13.01 -2.60
CA ALA A 133 5.68 -11.57 -2.56
C ALA A 133 4.51 -10.81 -3.20
N PRO A 134 3.97 -9.77 -2.56
CA PRO A 134 3.03 -8.86 -3.21
C PRO A 134 3.70 -8.15 -4.39
N VAL A 135 2.92 -7.59 -5.30
CA VAL A 135 3.44 -6.85 -6.46
C VAL A 135 2.95 -5.42 -6.41
N VAL A 136 3.84 -4.46 -6.59
CA VAL A 136 3.48 -3.05 -6.72
C VAL A 136 3.39 -2.66 -8.19
N VAL A 137 2.26 -2.11 -8.58
CA VAL A 137 2.03 -1.53 -9.92
C VAL A 137 1.67 -0.08 -9.73
N ARG A 138 2.59 0.81 -10.06
CA ARG A 138 2.49 2.25 -9.72
C ARG A 138 2.40 2.41 -8.19
N ASN A 139 1.27 2.91 -7.70
CA ASN A 139 0.98 3.08 -6.26
C ASN A 139 0.02 2.02 -5.71
N VAL A 140 -0.26 0.95 -6.46
CA VAL A 140 -1.17 -0.12 -6.02
C VAL A 140 -0.39 -1.36 -5.64
N LEU A 141 -0.50 -1.76 -4.40
CA LEU A 141 0.01 -3.01 -3.86
C LEU A 141 -1.00 -4.12 -4.09
N VAL A 142 -0.68 -5.05 -4.98
CA VAL A 142 -1.55 -6.16 -5.36
C VAL A 142 -1.11 -7.44 -4.66
N THR A 143 -2.04 -8.10 -4.01
CA THR A 143 -1.81 -9.41 -3.39
C THR A 143 -2.96 -10.38 -3.66
N GLY A 144 -2.61 -11.62 -3.88
CA GLY A 144 -3.50 -12.76 -3.70
C GLY A 144 -3.19 -13.46 -2.38
N HIS A 145 -3.89 -14.54 -2.12
CA HIS A 145 -3.66 -15.37 -0.95
C HIS A 145 -3.96 -16.83 -1.23
N GLN A 146 -3.37 -17.69 -0.45
CA GLN A 146 -3.72 -19.09 -0.40
C GLN A 146 -4.91 -19.26 0.55
N VAL A 147 -5.88 -20.10 0.15
CA VAL A 147 -6.95 -20.57 1.01
C VAL A 147 -6.70 -22.05 1.31
N LEU A 148 -6.77 -22.43 2.57
CA LEU A 148 -6.71 -23.85 2.98
C LEU A 148 -7.97 -24.55 2.47
N ASP A 149 -7.80 -25.42 1.50
CA ASP A 149 -8.86 -26.19 0.87
C ASP A 149 -9.06 -27.59 1.47
N GLY A 150 -10.14 -28.24 1.07
CA GLY A 150 -10.42 -29.62 1.46
C GLY A 150 -10.80 -29.83 2.94
N GLN A 151 -10.78 -28.80 3.77
CA GLN A 151 -11.06 -28.88 5.21
C GLN A 151 -12.50 -28.46 5.56
N ARG A 152 -13.15 -27.68 4.72
CA ARG A 152 -14.51 -27.17 4.91
C ARG A 152 -15.31 -27.26 3.62
N ARG A 153 -16.64 -27.43 3.75
CA ARG A 153 -17.57 -27.41 2.61
C ARG A 153 -17.65 -26.01 1.96
N TYR A 154 -17.52 -24.96 2.76
CA TYR A 154 -17.56 -23.57 2.34
C TYR A 154 -16.32 -22.86 2.87
N PRO A 155 -15.18 -22.97 2.17
CA PRO A 155 -13.97 -22.24 2.54
C PRO A 155 -14.14 -20.75 2.21
N PRO A 156 -13.30 -19.87 2.78
CA PRO A 156 -13.19 -18.49 2.35
C PRO A 156 -12.94 -18.37 0.84
N SER A 157 -13.41 -17.30 0.22
CA SER A 157 -13.20 -17.08 -1.21
C SER A 157 -11.76 -16.67 -1.53
N GLY A 158 -11.25 -17.10 -2.69
CA GLY A 158 -9.95 -16.66 -3.21
C GLY A 158 -10.08 -15.29 -3.87
N VAL A 159 -9.69 -14.24 -3.17
CA VAL A 159 -9.83 -12.85 -3.60
C VAL A 159 -8.47 -12.23 -3.87
N ILE A 160 -8.32 -11.56 -5.02
CA ILE A 160 -7.17 -10.68 -5.29
C ILE A 160 -7.55 -9.28 -4.83
N LYS A 161 -6.67 -8.63 -4.10
CA LYS A 161 -6.91 -7.30 -3.52
C LYS A 161 -5.81 -6.32 -3.93
N GLY A 162 -6.21 -5.09 -4.21
CA GLY A 162 -5.33 -3.95 -4.44
C GLY A 162 -5.47 -2.93 -3.33
N TYR A 163 -4.37 -2.56 -2.74
CA TYR A 163 -4.26 -1.57 -1.67
C TYR A 163 -3.43 -0.38 -2.14
N ASP A 164 -3.69 0.79 -1.61
CA ASP A 164 -2.73 1.89 -1.72
C ASP A 164 -1.43 1.50 -1.00
N VAL A 165 -0.31 1.59 -1.71
CA VAL A 165 0.99 1.12 -1.21
C VAL A 165 1.56 1.98 -0.08
N VAL A 166 1.06 3.20 0.12
CA VAL A 166 1.52 4.11 1.17
C VAL A 166 0.65 4.01 2.42
N THR A 167 -0.68 3.96 2.22
CA THR A 167 -1.64 4.06 3.32
C THR A 167 -2.23 2.71 3.72
N GLY A 168 -2.15 1.68 2.86
CA GLY A 168 -2.80 0.39 3.12
C GLY A 168 -4.32 0.43 2.94
N GLU A 169 -4.89 1.51 2.39
CA GLU A 169 -6.31 1.58 2.08
C GLU A 169 -6.68 0.60 0.97
N LEU A 170 -7.77 -0.15 1.16
CA LEU A 170 -8.28 -1.06 0.14
C LEU A 170 -8.88 -0.27 -1.02
N LEU A 171 -8.26 -0.32 -2.20
CA LEU A 171 -8.72 0.36 -3.40
C LEU A 171 -9.72 -0.48 -4.20
N TRP A 172 -9.47 -1.78 -4.28
CA TRP A 172 -10.34 -2.72 -4.99
C TRP A 172 -10.10 -4.16 -4.53
N ALA A 173 -11.09 -5.02 -4.81
CA ALA A 173 -10.99 -6.45 -4.60
C ALA A 173 -11.66 -7.18 -5.77
N TRP A 174 -11.13 -8.33 -6.15
CA TRP A 174 -11.66 -9.16 -7.23
C TRP A 174 -11.71 -10.62 -6.79
N ASP A 175 -12.92 -11.21 -6.88
CA ASP A 175 -13.17 -12.61 -6.55
C ASP A 175 -13.25 -13.42 -7.83
N ALA A 176 -12.29 -14.34 -8.03
CA ALA A 176 -12.26 -15.20 -9.21
C ALA A 176 -13.49 -16.14 -9.30
N GLY A 177 -14.08 -16.48 -8.17
CA GLY A 177 -15.32 -17.28 -8.11
C GLY A 177 -16.56 -16.48 -8.44
N ARG A 178 -16.51 -15.15 -8.36
CA ARG A 178 -17.59 -14.21 -8.64
C ARG A 178 -17.06 -13.01 -9.42
N PRO A 179 -16.68 -13.18 -10.69
CA PRO A 179 -16.04 -12.12 -11.47
C PRO A 179 -16.97 -10.94 -11.79
N ASP A 180 -18.27 -11.13 -11.71
CA ASP A 180 -19.27 -10.06 -11.85
C ASP A 180 -19.54 -9.43 -10.48
N GLN A 181 -18.81 -8.36 -10.21
CA GLN A 181 -18.76 -7.72 -8.90
C GLN A 181 -19.76 -6.57 -8.76
N SER A 182 -20.99 -6.79 -9.12
CA SER A 182 -22.06 -5.83 -8.83
C SER A 182 -22.47 -5.82 -7.34
N GLU A 183 -22.02 -6.80 -6.55
CA GLU A 183 -22.28 -6.90 -5.13
C GLU A 183 -20.99 -6.75 -4.31
N PRO A 184 -21.03 -6.11 -3.13
CA PRO A 184 -19.92 -6.07 -2.22
C PRO A 184 -19.45 -7.49 -1.87
N LEU A 185 -18.14 -7.67 -1.63
CA LEU A 185 -17.60 -8.91 -1.10
C LEU A 185 -18.19 -9.15 0.31
N THR A 186 -19.33 -9.79 0.34
CA THR A 186 -19.89 -10.36 1.56
C THR A 186 -19.43 -11.81 1.61
N GLY A 187 -18.56 -12.11 2.56
CA GLY A 187 -18.19 -13.48 2.85
C GLY A 187 -19.37 -14.30 3.31
#